data_f3f45f07f6c586d3c66f23220298293f
#
_entry.id   f3f45f07f6c586d3c66f23220298293f
#
_cell.length_a   1.000
_cell.length_b   1.000
_cell.length_c   1.000
_cell.angle_alpha   90.00
_cell.angle_beta   90.00
_cell.angle_gamma   90.00
#
_symmetry.space_group_name_H-M   'P 1'
#
loop_
_entity.id
_entity.type
_entity.pdbx_description
1 polymer ?
#
loop_
_entity_poly.entity_id
_entity_poly.type
_entity_poly.pdbx_seq_one_letter_code
_entity_poly.pdbx_strand_id
1 'polypeptide(L)'
;MSIAMQDFIFGLIGGLGLFLFGFSLMGQGFQKIAGERIRWFLENTRNPLLSMLTGLLLTITLQDGGAATVLLIGLLGSGFVQLKQAISIMLGINLGLTLLVHLIAFRLGNYPLLVMGIGFLLYSLGKKRYTRYLGYATLGFGLVFIGLNTLTSAMKPLVESLLFRGAFSQVGRYSLGGYFLGFLSTSLVRNNIATIGLLQALTKQAAHSGNETTFLQLHSVLPFLLGTGLGICTTSTLASYKGSIITRRAVWAQWIFVLATTLVLLLVASPFSVFVSKVTINLWVGVSKIKELFFSMPAGHLPTASQLFPREIAVAHSLYNLLMVIIWLPLVGPLARFLEERINDRWLTQEEELRNFEYLNEKVLNTPALALRMAAKEILRTAQIATDMLYLARIAFIKGQSSALCDIGKKEDLVDELRNSITLYLSTLLSRNVLTASQSRYLAGLIHVVNDVERIADHAENIGEFAKAKFEEKLPFSQLAINELELLYGKVLDICKKAISTLEEDDPVLAKQVLEREEAIDKIKEELRQNHINRLNQGRCWPGSGIIYLEMVANLERVADHAANIAQVVLVGKEEMS
;
A
#
# COMPACT_ATOMS: atom_id res chain seq x y z
N MET A 1 31.15 3.34 32.68
CA MET A 1 29.72 2.99 32.67
C MET A 1 29.53 1.84 33.65
N SER A 2 28.60 1.93 34.63
CA SER A 2 28.41 0.83 35.59
C SER A 2 27.92 -0.45 34.84
N ILE A 3 28.26 -1.63 35.36
CA ILE A 3 27.84 -2.92 34.79
C ILE A 3 26.31 -2.95 34.59
N ALA A 4 25.57 -2.44 35.56
CA ALA A 4 24.11 -2.35 35.48
C ALA A 4 23.60 -1.46 34.31
N MET A 5 24.35 -0.41 33.93
CA MET A 5 23.98 0.43 32.79
C MET A 5 24.33 -0.25 31.45
N GLN A 6 25.36 -1.08 31.40
CA GLN A 6 25.68 -1.89 30.22
C GLN A 6 24.61 -2.96 29.98
N ASP A 7 24.23 -3.69 31.04
CA ASP A 7 23.17 -4.70 30.98
C ASP A 7 21.83 -4.09 30.56
N PHE A 8 21.50 -2.88 31.04
CA PHE A 8 20.33 -2.14 30.61
C PHE A 8 20.37 -1.81 29.10
N ILE A 9 21.46 -1.21 28.62
CA ILE A 9 21.57 -0.80 27.21
C ILE A 9 21.57 -2.01 26.28
N PHE A 10 22.37 -3.04 26.59
CA PHE A 10 22.46 -4.24 25.75
C PHE A 10 21.16 -5.03 25.76
N GLY A 11 20.52 -5.15 26.92
CA GLY A 11 19.23 -5.83 27.05
C GLY A 11 18.10 -5.04 26.38
N LEU A 12 18.15 -3.71 26.41
CA LEU A 12 17.19 -2.86 25.68
C LEU A 12 17.34 -3.00 24.17
N ILE A 13 18.55 -2.83 23.65
CA ILE A 13 18.81 -2.90 22.21
C ILE A 13 18.59 -4.33 21.70
N GLY A 14 19.15 -5.34 22.38
CA GLY A 14 19.02 -6.73 21.98
C GLY A 14 17.59 -7.25 22.14
N GLY A 15 16.93 -6.92 23.23
CA GLY A 15 15.55 -7.31 23.51
C GLY A 15 14.56 -6.67 22.52
N LEU A 16 14.73 -5.37 22.22
CA LEU A 16 13.94 -4.68 21.20
C LEU A 16 14.19 -5.24 19.79
N GLY A 17 15.47 -5.52 19.47
CA GLY A 17 15.84 -6.13 18.20
C GLY A 17 15.20 -7.50 18.01
N LEU A 18 15.27 -8.40 19.00
CA LEU A 18 14.62 -9.71 18.98
C LEU A 18 13.10 -9.60 18.87
N PHE A 19 12.50 -8.67 19.61
CA PHE A 19 11.06 -8.43 19.61
C PHE A 19 10.58 -7.97 18.22
N LEU A 20 11.21 -6.95 17.63
CA LEU A 20 10.87 -6.43 16.32
C LEU A 20 11.14 -7.45 15.20
N PHE A 21 12.28 -8.14 15.28
CA PHE A 21 12.61 -9.20 14.31
C PHE A 21 11.63 -10.37 14.39
N GLY A 22 11.24 -10.78 15.61
CA GLY A 22 10.22 -11.80 15.83
C GLY A 22 8.88 -11.44 15.20
N PHE A 23 8.40 -10.18 15.38
CA PHE A 23 7.20 -9.69 14.70
C PHE A 23 7.34 -9.69 13.18
N SER A 24 8.47 -9.22 12.66
CA SER A 24 8.74 -9.21 11.21
C SER A 24 8.70 -10.64 10.63
N LEU A 25 9.33 -11.60 11.30
CA LEU A 25 9.37 -12.99 10.87
C LEU A 25 7.98 -13.65 10.91
N MET A 26 7.23 -13.40 12.00
CA MET A 26 5.86 -13.88 12.17
C MET A 26 4.95 -13.30 11.09
N GLY A 27 5.08 -11.99 10.79
CA GLY A 27 4.33 -11.29 9.73
C GLY A 27 4.63 -11.87 8.34
N GLN A 28 5.91 -12.12 8.02
CA GLN A 28 6.29 -12.78 6.75
C GLN A 28 5.64 -14.16 6.58
N GLY A 29 5.58 -14.94 7.67
CA GLY A 29 4.91 -16.24 7.68
C GLY A 29 3.42 -16.12 7.34
N PHE A 30 2.69 -15.24 8.02
CA PHE A 30 1.26 -14.99 7.78
C PHE A 30 0.97 -14.38 6.42
N GLN A 31 1.80 -13.42 5.97
CA GLN A 31 1.64 -12.77 4.68
C GLN A 31 1.73 -13.78 3.51
N LYS A 32 2.65 -14.75 3.60
CA LYS A 32 2.79 -15.81 2.60
C LYS A 32 1.65 -16.83 2.63
N ILE A 33 0.97 -16.99 3.78
CA ILE A 33 -0.19 -17.87 3.94
C ILE A 33 -1.49 -17.22 3.45
N ALA A 34 -1.68 -15.93 3.72
CA ALA A 34 -2.97 -15.23 3.58
C ALA A 34 -3.02 -14.20 2.45
N GLY A 35 -1.90 -13.91 1.76
CA GLY A 35 -1.76 -12.76 0.86
C GLY A 35 -2.80 -12.67 -0.26
N GLU A 36 -3.16 -13.80 -0.91
CA GLU A 36 -4.16 -13.81 -1.99
C GLU A 36 -5.59 -13.52 -1.48
N ARG A 37 -5.93 -14.01 -0.28
CA ARG A 37 -7.27 -13.78 0.32
C ARG A 37 -7.47 -12.34 0.72
N ILE A 38 -6.45 -11.70 1.27
CA ILE A 38 -6.50 -10.29 1.66
C ILE A 38 -6.72 -9.41 0.44
N ARG A 39 -6.07 -9.73 -0.69
CA ARG A 39 -6.24 -9.04 -1.96
C ARG A 39 -7.70 -9.06 -2.41
N TRP A 40 -8.33 -10.23 -2.41
CA TRP A 40 -9.75 -10.38 -2.81
C TRP A 40 -10.67 -9.49 -1.95
N PHE A 41 -10.42 -9.43 -0.62
CA PHE A 41 -11.17 -8.57 0.28
C PHE A 41 -10.97 -7.07 -0.02
N LEU A 42 -9.75 -6.62 -0.31
CA LEU A 42 -9.46 -5.23 -0.64
C LEU A 42 -10.19 -4.75 -1.91
N GLU A 43 -10.32 -5.62 -2.89
CA GLU A 43 -10.93 -5.28 -4.19
C GLU A 43 -12.47 -5.28 -4.15
N ASN A 44 -13.07 -6.16 -3.35
CA ASN A 44 -14.52 -6.42 -3.42
C ASN A 44 -15.35 -5.79 -2.30
N THR A 45 -14.75 -5.05 -1.36
CA THR A 45 -15.48 -4.55 -0.20
C THR A 45 -15.78 -3.06 -0.30
N ARG A 46 -17.04 -2.72 -0.69
CA ARG A 46 -17.55 -1.33 -0.65
C ARG A 46 -18.29 -0.99 0.64
N ASN A 47 -18.66 -1.98 1.45
CA ASN A 47 -19.37 -1.80 2.72
C ASN A 47 -18.36 -1.37 3.81
N PRO A 48 -18.62 -0.30 4.59
CA PRO A 48 -17.74 0.18 5.67
C PRO A 48 -17.38 -0.89 6.71
N LEU A 49 -18.32 -1.76 7.10
CA LEU A 49 -18.08 -2.86 8.03
C LEU A 49 -17.11 -3.91 7.46
N LEU A 50 -17.31 -4.31 6.20
CA LEU A 50 -16.41 -5.26 5.54
C LEU A 50 -15.03 -4.65 5.31
N SER A 51 -14.97 -3.37 4.95
CA SER A 51 -13.70 -2.63 4.82
C SER A 51 -12.96 -2.55 6.15
N MET A 52 -13.66 -2.34 7.26
CA MET A 52 -13.07 -2.38 8.60
C MET A 52 -12.53 -3.78 8.92
N LEU A 53 -13.27 -4.86 8.63
CA LEU A 53 -12.78 -6.22 8.81
C LEU A 53 -11.55 -6.50 7.94
N THR A 54 -11.49 -5.95 6.73
CA THR A 54 -10.29 -6.04 5.88
C THR A 54 -9.09 -5.38 6.55
N GLY A 55 -9.25 -4.21 7.16
CA GLY A 55 -8.20 -3.53 7.92
C GLY A 55 -7.71 -4.33 9.12
N LEU A 56 -8.64 -4.96 9.85
CA LEU A 56 -8.31 -5.86 10.96
C LEU A 56 -7.49 -7.06 10.48
N LEU A 57 -7.91 -7.74 9.41
CA LEU A 57 -7.19 -8.87 8.83
C LEU A 57 -5.81 -8.46 8.29
N LEU A 58 -5.73 -7.29 7.65
CA LEU A 58 -4.48 -6.73 7.17
C LEU A 58 -3.47 -6.53 8.30
N THR A 59 -3.92 -5.98 9.43
CA THR A 59 -3.06 -5.77 10.60
C THR A 59 -2.60 -7.07 11.24
N ILE A 60 -3.49 -8.05 11.37
CA ILE A 60 -3.11 -9.39 11.89
C ILE A 60 -2.06 -10.04 10.98
N THR A 61 -2.16 -9.83 9.67
CA THR A 61 -1.25 -10.44 8.70
C THR A 61 0.10 -9.72 8.66
N LEU A 62 0.10 -8.39 8.62
CA LEU A 62 1.34 -7.58 8.60
C LEU A 62 1.94 -7.43 9.98
N GLN A 63 1.13 -7.57 11.03
CA GLN A 63 1.50 -7.43 12.45
C GLN A 63 2.15 -6.09 12.81
N ASP A 64 1.90 -5.10 11.97
CA ASP A 64 2.36 -3.73 12.14
C ASP A 64 1.30 -2.78 11.59
N GLY A 65 0.75 -1.94 12.45
CA GLY A 65 -0.25 -0.94 12.06
C GLY A 65 0.34 0.16 11.17
N GLY A 66 1.61 0.52 11.37
CA GLY A 66 2.32 1.47 10.52
C GLY A 66 2.48 0.94 9.10
N ALA A 67 3.00 -0.28 8.95
CA ALA A 67 3.13 -0.94 7.65
C ALA A 67 1.78 -1.14 6.95
N ALA A 68 0.73 -1.55 7.71
CA ALA A 68 -0.63 -1.69 7.18
C ALA A 68 -1.19 -0.36 6.66
N THR A 69 -0.97 0.74 7.39
CA THR A 69 -1.42 2.08 6.97
C THR A 69 -0.62 2.59 5.77
N VAL A 70 0.69 2.38 5.73
CA VAL A 70 1.54 2.76 4.58
C VAL A 70 1.10 2.03 3.30
N LEU A 71 0.82 0.72 3.41
CA LEU A 71 0.28 -0.08 2.31
C LEU A 71 -1.08 0.47 1.84
N LEU A 72 -1.98 0.76 2.79
CA LEU A 72 -3.28 1.33 2.49
C LEU A 72 -3.18 2.70 1.79
N ILE A 73 -2.27 3.57 2.23
CA ILE A 73 -2.00 4.88 1.59
C ILE A 73 -1.52 4.66 0.15
N GLY A 74 -0.66 3.66 -0.09
CA GLY A 74 -0.24 3.29 -1.43
C GLY A 74 -1.41 2.85 -2.32
N LEU A 75 -2.31 1.99 -1.80
CA LEU A 75 -3.50 1.52 -2.51
C LEU A 75 -4.51 2.65 -2.79
N LEU A 76 -4.67 3.57 -1.85
CA LEU A 76 -5.53 4.73 -2.00
C LEU A 76 -4.98 5.69 -3.05
N GLY A 77 -3.67 5.97 -3.03
CA GLY A 77 -3.00 6.83 -4.01
C GLY A 77 -3.09 6.27 -5.44
N SER A 78 -3.09 4.96 -5.59
CA SER A 78 -3.24 4.27 -6.86
C SER A 78 -4.70 4.00 -7.28
N GLY A 79 -5.68 4.59 -6.59
CA GLY A 79 -7.10 4.48 -6.93
C GLY A 79 -7.72 3.09 -6.77
N PHE A 80 -7.01 2.12 -6.14
CA PHE A 80 -7.60 0.80 -5.84
C PHE A 80 -8.63 0.85 -4.73
N VAL A 81 -8.54 1.85 -3.87
CA VAL A 81 -9.38 2.03 -2.69
C VAL A 81 -9.95 3.44 -2.71
N GLN A 82 -11.24 3.59 -2.42
CA GLN A 82 -11.87 4.91 -2.29
C GLN A 82 -11.61 5.51 -0.91
N LEU A 83 -11.69 6.84 -0.75
CA LEU A 83 -11.45 7.54 0.51
C LEU A 83 -12.30 6.99 1.67
N LYS A 84 -13.61 6.79 1.47
CA LYS A 84 -14.51 6.21 2.48
C LYS A 84 -14.09 4.81 2.91
N GLN A 85 -13.68 3.99 1.95
CA GLN A 85 -13.18 2.64 2.20
C GLN A 85 -11.87 2.70 2.98
N ALA A 86 -10.93 3.57 2.60
CA ALA A 86 -9.65 3.74 3.29
C ALA A 86 -9.81 4.16 4.75
N ILE A 87 -10.71 5.11 5.06
CA ILE A 87 -11.02 5.53 6.43
C ILE A 87 -11.54 4.34 7.26
N SER A 88 -12.45 3.53 6.66
CA SER A 88 -12.98 2.34 7.33
C SER A 88 -11.90 1.28 7.57
N ILE A 89 -10.99 1.07 6.61
CA ILE A 89 -9.85 0.16 6.74
C ILE A 89 -8.91 0.66 7.86
N MET A 90 -8.64 1.97 7.96
CA MET A 90 -7.82 2.56 9.04
C MET A 90 -8.41 2.29 10.43
N LEU A 91 -9.72 2.41 10.59
CA LEU A 91 -10.40 2.03 11.83
C LEU A 91 -10.20 0.54 12.14
N GLY A 92 -10.28 -0.31 11.11
CA GLY A 92 -10.01 -1.75 11.23
C GLY A 92 -8.55 -2.07 11.58
N ILE A 93 -7.60 -1.32 11.05
CA ILE A 93 -6.17 -1.44 11.40
C ILE A 93 -5.98 -1.19 12.89
N ASN A 94 -6.56 -0.12 13.43
CA ASN A 94 -6.47 0.20 14.86
C ASN A 94 -7.11 -0.89 15.73
N LEU A 95 -8.25 -1.47 15.29
CA LEU A 95 -8.88 -2.58 15.98
C LEU A 95 -8.02 -3.85 15.92
N GLY A 96 -7.37 -4.13 14.80
CA GLY A 96 -6.46 -5.28 14.63
C GLY A 96 -5.23 -5.20 15.56
N LEU A 97 -4.72 -4.00 15.82
CA LEU A 97 -3.63 -3.78 16.78
C LEU A 97 -3.99 -4.25 18.19
N THR A 98 -5.26 -4.20 18.59
CA THR A 98 -5.68 -4.62 19.93
C THR A 98 -5.40 -6.10 20.16
N LEU A 99 -5.62 -6.94 19.15
CA LEU A 99 -5.34 -8.39 19.25
C LEU A 99 -3.84 -8.64 19.46
N LEU A 100 -2.99 -7.88 18.80
CA LEU A 100 -1.54 -8.01 18.95
C LEU A 100 -1.07 -7.54 20.32
N VAL A 101 -1.67 -6.47 20.87
CA VAL A 101 -1.36 -6.01 22.23
C VAL A 101 -1.80 -7.02 23.29
N HIS A 102 -2.95 -7.69 23.10
CA HIS A 102 -3.36 -8.79 23.96
C HIS A 102 -2.42 -10.00 23.85
N LEU A 103 -1.92 -10.30 22.64
CA LEU A 103 -0.94 -11.35 22.42
C LEU A 103 0.31 -11.14 23.27
N ILE A 104 0.85 -9.88 23.30
CA ILE A 104 2.00 -9.52 24.13
C ILE A 104 1.70 -9.62 25.62
N ALA A 105 0.49 -9.23 26.03
CA ALA A 105 0.05 -9.33 27.43
C ALA A 105 -0.14 -10.79 27.87
N PHE A 106 -0.26 -11.72 26.93
CA PHE A 106 -0.37 -13.14 27.19
C PHE A 106 0.99 -13.71 27.61
N ARG A 107 1.04 -14.43 28.75
CA ARG A 107 2.28 -15.01 29.28
C ARG A 107 2.47 -16.43 28.79
N LEU A 108 3.51 -16.66 27.99
CA LEU A 108 3.95 -18.01 27.65
C LEU A 108 4.82 -18.66 28.76
N GLY A 109 5.09 -17.96 29.86
CA GLY A 109 5.94 -18.47 30.94
C GLY A 109 7.33 -18.85 30.43
N ASN A 110 7.72 -20.13 30.63
CA ASN A 110 9.01 -20.68 30.22
C ASN A 110 8.99 -21.36 28.84
N TYR A 111 7.86 -21.28 28.10
CA TYR A 111 7.69 -22.00 26.82
C TYR A 111 8.18 -21.26 25.54
N PRO A 112 8.63 -19.99 25.54
CA PRO A 112 9.07 -19.33 24.32
C PRO A 112 10.15 -20.08 23.55
N LEU A 113 11.12 -20.68 24.25
CA LEU A 113 12.19 -21.49 23.65
C LEU A 113 11.66 -22.76 22.99
N LEU A 114 10.68 -23.42 23.62
CA LEU A 114 10.02 -24.60 23.05
C LEU A 114 9.25 -24.23 21.77
N VAL A 115 8.49 -23.13 21.82
CA VAL A 115 7.75 -22.61 20.65
C VAL A 115 8.69 -22.27 19.51
N MET A 116 9.81 -21.61 19.81
CA MET A 116 10.85 -21.29 18.83
C MET A 116 11.45 -22.58 18.23
N GLY A 117 11.75 -23.59 19.04
CA GLY A 117 12.25 -24.89 18.60
C GLY A 117 11.27 -25.61 17.67
N ILE A 118 9.98 -25.65 18.03
CA ILE A 118 8.93 -26.22 17.17
C ILE A 118 8.86 -25.44 15.85
N GLY A 119 8.89 -24.09 15.89
CA GLY A 119 8.89 -23.26 14.70
C GLY A 119 10.07 -23.54 13.77
N PHE A 120 11.27 -23.72 14.34
CA PHE A 120 12.47 -24.09 13.59
C PHE A 120 12.35 -25.48 12.94
N LEU A 121 11.83 -26.46 13.65
CA LEU A 121 11.60 -27.81 13.10
C LEU A 121 10.58 -27.77 11.94
N LEU A 122 9.48 -27.06 12.10
CA LEU A 122 8.47 -26.90 11.04
C LEU A 122 9.07 -26.19 9.80
N TYR A 123 9.93 -25.19 10.01
CA TYR A 123 10.63 -24.49 8.95
C TYR A 123 11.63 -25.38 8.22
N SER A 124 12.48 -26.09 8.98
CA SER A 124 13.60 -26.88 8.45
C SER A 124 13.14 -28.19 7.81
N LEU A 125 12.22 -28.91 8.46
CA LEU A 125 11.75 -30.24 8.04
C LEU A 125 10.47 -30.18 7.18
N GLY A 126 9.82 -29.03 7.09
CA GLY A 126 8.57 -28.87 6.34
C GLY A 126 8.75 -29.09 4.84
N LYS A 127 8.15 -30.16 4.30
CA LYS A 127 8.18 -30.47 2.86
C LYS A 127 7.25 -29.55 2.04
N LYS A 128 6.11 -29.16 2.60
CA LYS A 128 5.13 -28.26 1.94
C LYS A 128 5.46 -26.81 2.24
N ARG A 129 5.29 -25.92 1.26
CA ARG A 129 5.46 -24.47 1.43
C ARG A 129 4.66 -23.90 2.60
N TYR A 130 3.39 -24.33 2.74
CA TYR A 130 2.53 -23.96 3.85
C TYR A 130 3.14 -24.28 5.23
N THR A 131 3.69 -25.50 5.40
CA THR A 131 4.32 -25.93 6.66
C THR A 131 5.56 -25.09 7.00
N ARG A 132 6.36 -24.73 5.98
CA ARG A 132 7.53 -23.85 6.16
C ARG A 132 7.10 -22.44 6.57
N TYR A 133 6.04 -21.89 5.96
CA TYR A 133 5.54 -20.56 6.32
C TYR A 133 4.91 -20.55 7.73
N LEU A 134 4.22 -21.64 8.12
CA LEU A 134 3.76 -21.80 9.49
C LEU A 134 4.95 -21.88 10.46
N GLY A 135 6.04 -22.54 10.06
CA GLY A 135 7.31 -22.57 10.80
C GLY A 135 7.88 -21.17 11.04
N TYR A 136 7.91 -20.30 9.99
CA TYR A 136 8.29 -18.89 10.13
C TYR A 136 7.43 -18.16 11.16
N ALA A 137 6.11 -18.30 11.06
CA ALA A 137 5.19 -17.65 11.98
C ALA A 137 5.41 -18.11 13.43
N THR A 138 5.56 -19.41 13.66
CA THR A 138 5.75 -20.01 15.00
C THR A 138 7.12 -19.63 15.57
N LEU A 139 8.18 -19.63 14.75
CA LEU A 139 9.52 -19.22 15.17
C LEU A 139 9.54 -17.73 15.55
N GLY A 140 8.94 -16.88 14.72
CA GLY A 140 8.78 -15.45 15.02
C GLY A 140 8.01 -15.20 16.31
N PHE A 141 6.94 -15.96 16.55
CA PHE A 141 6.16 -15.90 17.78
C PHE A 141 7.02 -16.21 19.03
N GLY A 142 7.85 -17.27 18.98
CA GLY A 142 8.80 -17.56 20.05
C GLY A 142 9.80 -16.41 20.29
N LEU A 143 10.35 -15.84 19.22
CA LEU A 143 11.30 -14.72 19.31
C LEU A 143 10.67 -13.46 19.92
N VAL A 144 9.41 -13.16 19.62
CA VAL A 144 8.67 -12.02 20.23
C VAL A 144 8.69 -12.14 21.76
N PHE A 145 8.40 -13.33 22.30
CA PHE A 145 8.38 -13.51 23.76
C PHE A 145 9.78 -13.58 24.38
N ILE A 146 10.79 -14.08 23.68
CA ILE A 146 12.18 -14.01 24.15
C ILE A 146 12.60 -12.55 24.24
N GLY A 147 12.35 -11.75 23.17
CA GLY A 147 12.62 -10.31 23.15
C GLY A 147 11.91 -9.56 24.29
N LEU A 148 10.62 -9.87 24.52
CA LEU A 148 9.84 -9.27 25.60
C LEU A 148 10.37 -9.64 26.99
N ASN A 149 10.77 -10.87 27.19
CA ASN A 149 11.39 -11.29 28.48
C ASN A 149 12.74 -10.61 28.69
N THR A 150 13.58 -10.51 27.65
CA THR A 150 14.85 -9.77 27.68
C THR A 150 14.63 -8.29 28.01
N LEU A 151 13.67 -7.64 27.34
CA LEU A 151 13.27 -6.27 27.65
C LEU A 151 12.82 -6.09 29.10
N THR A 152 11.97 -7.02 29.59
CA THR A 152 11.47 -6.96 30.97
C THR A 152 12.63 -7.04 31.98
N SER A 153 13.58 -7.94 31.75
CA SER A 153 14.76 -8.08 32.63
C SER A 153 15.68 -6.86 32.56
N ALA A 154 15.87 -6.31 31.38
CA ALA A 154 16.68 -5.12 31.15
C ALA A 154 16.11 -3.86 31.86
N MET A 155 14.78 -3.79 32.07
CA MET A 155 14.14 -2.65 32.77
C MET A 155 14.43 -2.61 34.26
N LYS A 156 14.98 -3.66 34.88
CA LYS A 156 15.23 -3.73 36.31
C LYS A 156 16.06 -2.58 36.86
N PRO A 157 17.27 -2.26 36.35
CA PRO A 157 18.08 -1.16 36.87
C PRO A 157 17.39 0.22 36.72
N LEU A 158 16.59 0.39 35.67
CA LEU A 158 15.86 1.61 35.40
C LEU A 158 14.75 1.82 36.47
N VAL A 159 13.95 0.80 36.75
CA VAL A 159 12.86 0.84 37.71
C VAL A 159 13.37 1.01 39.15
N GLU A 160 14.54 0.51 39.46
CA GLU A 160 15.19 0.68 40.78
C GLU A 160 15.83 2.06 40.97
N SER A 161 16.08 2.82 39.91
CA SER A 161 16.68 4.14 39.92
C SER A 161 15.75 5.19 40.56
N LEU A 162 16.25 5.93 41.54
CA LEU A 162 15.52 7.02 42.20
C LEU A 162 15.16 8.15 41.22
N LEU A 163 16.05 8.46 40.28
CA LEU A 163 15.82 9.50 39.28
C LEU A 163 14.66 9.14 38.37
N PHE A 164 14.61 7.88 37.93
CA PHE A 164 13.52 7.41 37.07
C PHE A 164 12.18 7.40 37.80
N ARG A 165 12.16 6.94 39.05
CA ARG A 165 10.96 6.97 39.89
C ARG A 165 10.44 8.41 40.10
N GLY A 166 11.32 9.35 40.39
CA GLY A 166 10.96 10.75 40.54
C GLY A 166 10.42 11.37 39.25
N ALA A 167 11.10 11.15 38.13
CA ALA A 167 10.68 11.66 36.83
C ALA A 167 9.32 11.06 36.39
N PHE A 168 9.16 9.77 36.56
CA PHE A 168 7.92 9.08 36.13
C PHE A 168 6.73 9.45 37.05
N SER A 169 6.93 9.61 38.34
CA SER A 169 5.87 10.07 39.25
C SER A 169 5.37 11.46 38.88
N GLN A 170 6.27 12.35 38.42
CA GLN A 170 5.88 13.66 37.90
C GLN A 170 5.12 13.55 36.57
N VAL A 171 5.59 12.69 35.64
CA VAL A 171 4.91 12.45 34.37
C VAL A 171 3.51 11.87 34.59
N GLY A 172 3.35 10.94 35.54
CA GLY A 172 2.04 10.40 35.94
C GLY A 172 1.10 11.44 36.55
N ARG A 173 1.66 12.49 37.16
CA ARG A 173 0.88 13.61 37.73
C ARG A 173 0.40 14.60 36.65
N TYR A 174 1.14 14.72 35.56
CA TYR A 174 0.81 15.58 34.42
C TYR A 174 0.39 14.75 33.22
N SER A 175 -0.91 14.60 32.97
CA SER A 175 -1.49 13.83 31.86
C SER A 175 -0.90 14.21 30.50
N LEU A 176 -0.63 15.49 30.25
CA LEU A 176 -0.05 15.98 29.00
C LEU A 176 1.40 15.52 28.80
N GLY A 177 2.21 15.41 29.86
CA GLY A 177 3.60 14.93 29.79
C GLY A 177 3.66 13.47 29.37
N GLY A 178 2.82 12.60 29.99
CA GLY A 178 2.70 11.21 29.62
C GLY A 178 2.25 11.03 28.15
N TYR A 179 1.26 11.80 27.74
CA TYR A 179 0.75 11.80 26.37
C TYR A 179 1.83 12.16 25.33
N PHE A 180 2.58 13.23 25.58
CA PHE A 180 3.66 13.66 24.71
C PHE A 180 4.79 12.64 24.63
N LEU A 181 5.15 12.00 25.74
CA LEU A 181 6.16 10.93 25.77
C LEU A 181 5.71 9.71 24.97
N GLY A 182 4.45 9.30 25.09
CA GLY A 182 3.89 8.21 24.28
C GLY A 182 3.89 8.53 22.78
N PHE A 183 3.49 9.74 22.42
CA PHE A 183 3.56 10.26 21.06
C PHE A 183 4.99 10.23 20.51
N LEU A 184 5.95 10.82 21.23
CA LEU A 184 7.33 10.93 20.79
C LEU A 184 7.98 9.53 20.66
N SER A 185 7.77 8.66 21.65
CA SER A 185 8.30 7.30 21.64
C SER A 185 7.82 6.51 20.41
N THR A 186 6.52 6.56 20.11
CA THR A 186 5.97 5.83 18.95
C THR A 186 6.38 6.48 17.62
N SER A 187 6.50 7.81 17.57
CA SER A 187 6.98 8.52 16.37
C SER A 187 8.43 8.15 16.03
N LEU A 188 9.29 7.95 17.03
CA LEU A 188 10.69 7.55 16.86
C LEU A 188 10.81 6.07 16.48
N VAL A 189 10.12 5.20 17.21
CA VAL A 189 10.15 3.73 16.98
C VAL A 189 9.36 3.34 15.72
N ARG A 190 8.40 4.16 15.31
CA ARG A 190 7.46 3.93 14.18
C ARG A 190 6.63 2.65 14.30
N ASN A 191 6.58 2.07 15.47
CA ASN A 191 5.83 0.84 15.75
C ASN A 191 5.11 0.97 17.08
N ASN A 192 3.77 1.02 17.04
CA ASN A 192 2.93 1.17 18.23
C ASN A 192 3.02 -0.03 19.16
N ILE A 193 3.08 -1.25 18.58
CA ILE A 193 3.12 -2.51 19.33
C ILE A 193 4.41 -2.57 20.15
N ALA A 194 5.54 -2.16 19.56
CA ALA A 194 6.83 -2.13 20.24
C ALA A 194 6.80 -1.15 21.43
N THR A 195 6.23 0.03 21.23
CA THR A 195 6.13 1.03 22.29
C THR A 195 5.21 0.56 23.44
N ILE A 196 4.08 -0.07 23.11
CA ILE A 196 3.17 -0.64 24.13
C ILE A 196 3.82 -1.85 24.81
N GLY A 197 4.53 -2.70 24.07
CA GLY A 197 5.27 -3.83 24.63
C GLY A 197 6.36 -3.38 25.62
N LEU A 198 7.09 -2.31 25.30
CA LEU A 198 8.05 -1.68 26.21
C LEU A 198 7.35 -1.15 27.49
N LEU A 199 6.20 -0.50 27.35
CA LEU A 199 5.40 -0.03 28.48
C LEU A 199 4.93 -1.21 29.35
N GLN A 200 4.46 -2.30 28.75
CA GLN A 200 4.06 -3.52 29.47
C GLN A 200 5.25 -4.18 30.18
N ALA A 201 6.44 -4.19 29.56
CA ALA A 201 7.65 -4.70 30.17
C ALA A 201 8.07 -3.88 31.40
N LEU A 202 8.02 -2.55 31.27
CA LEU A 202 8.33 -1.60 32.33
C LEU A 202 7.39 -1.75 33.54
N THR A 203 6.07 -1.76 33.29
CA THR A 203 5.05 -1.89 34.33
C THR A 203 5.10 -3.25 35.03
N LYS A 204 5.40 -4.30 34.28
CA LYS A 204 5.60 -5.65 34.83
C LYS A 204 6.79 -5.69 35.79
N GLN A 205 7.91 -5.09 35.40
CA GLN A 205 9.11 -5.05 36.25
C GLN A 205 8.89 -4.20 37.50
N ALA A 206 8.19 -3.06 37.37
CA ALA A 206 7.83 -2.21 38.49
C ALA A 206 6.98 -2.96 39.53
N ALA A 207 6.02 -3.75 39.07
CA ALA A 207 5.18 -4.59 39.94
C ALA A 207 5.94 -5.73 40.63
N HIS A 208 7.02 -6.25 40.04
CA HIS A 208 7.87 -7.28 40.68
C HIS A 208 8.78 -6.71 41.75
N SER A 209 9.17 -5.42 41.67
CA SER A 209 10.09 -4.78 42.63
C SER A 209 9.43 -4.42 43.96
N GLY A 210 8.16 -4.77 44.18
CA GLY A 210 7.43 -4.51 45.44
C GLY A 210 7.16 -3.03 45.70
N ASN A 211 7.45 -2.15 44.77
CA ASN A 211 7.23 -0.73 44.86
C ASN A 211 5.80 -0.38 44.49
N GLU A 212 4.87 -0.54 45.41
CA GLU A 212 3.44 -0.17 45.26
C GLU A 212 3.17 1.33 45.11
N THR A 213 4.17 2.12 44.79
CA THR A 213 4.00 3.56 44.57
C THR A 213 3.29 3.83 43.24
N THR A 214 2.72 5.00 43.10
CA THR A 214 1.99 5.69 42.02
C THR A 214 2.13 5.17 40.57
N PHE A 215 3.14 4.36 40.29
CA PHE A 215 3.46 3.70 39.02
C PHE A 215 2.46 2.62 38.55
N LEU A 216 1.74 2.03 39.51
CA LEU A 216 0.88 0.86 39.24
C LEU A 216 -0.59 1.25 39.15
N GLN A 217 -0.88 2.53 38.98
CA GLN A 217 -2.23 2.97 38.68
C GLN A 217 -2.38 3.19 37.20
N LEU A 218 -3.33 2.50 36.58
CA LEU A 218 -3.63 2.63 35.16
C LEU A 218 -3.85 4.09 34.74
N HIS A 219 -4.43 4.90 35.63
CA HIS A 219 -4.63 6.33 35.41
C HIS A 219 -3.34 7.07 35.03
N SER A 220 -2.20 6.72 35.64
CA SER A 220 -0.89 7.36 35.36
C SER A 220 -0.28 6.91 34.02
N VAL A 221 -0.59 5.72 33.57
CA VAL A 221 -0.04 5.11 32.34
C VAL A 221 -0.94 5.37 31.12
N LEU A 222 -2.23 5.62 31.36
CA LEU A 222 -3.22 5.83 30.32
C LEU A 222 -2.87 6.97 29.35
N PRO A 223 -2.40 8.16 29.79
CA PRO A 223 -2.02 9.22 28.87
C PRO A 223 -0.89 8.80 27.91
N PHE A 224 0.10 8.06 28.40
CA PHE A 224 1.16 7.52 27.55
C PHE A 224 0.59 6.58 26.49
N LEU A 225 -0.29 5.66 26.89
CA LEU A 225 -0.96 4.72 25.98
C LEU A 225 -1.75 5.46 24.88
N LEU A 226 -2.50 6.49 25.24
CA LEU A 226 -3.25 7.32 24.28
C LEU A 226 -2.31 8.08 23.33
N GLY A 227 -1.16 8.55 23.83
CA GLY A 227 -0.13 9.20 23.01
C GLY A 227 0.47 8.29 21.95
N THR A 228 0.58 6.97 22.22
CA THR A 228 1.11 6.02 21.24
C THR A 228 0.24 5.94 19.97
N GLY A 229 -1.07 6.06 20.11
CA GLY A 229 -2.01 6.11 18.98
C GLY A 229 -1.75 7.32 18.07
N LEU A 230 -1.40 8.47 18.64
CA LEU A 230 -1.05 9.65 17.86
C LEU A 230 0.30 9.50 17.13
N GLY A 231 1.25 8.83 17.78
CA GLY A 231 2.58 8.61 17.19
C GLY A 231 2.54 7.84 15.86
N ILE A 232 1.57 6.96 15.65
CA ILE A 232 1.38 6.25 14.37
C ILE A 232 0.94 7.19 13.23
N CYS A 233 0.24 8.30 13.54
CA CYS A 233 -0.17 9.29 12.54
C CYS A 233 1.03 9.95 11.88
N THR A 234 2.18 10.06 12.57
CA THR A 234 3.41 10.60 11.97
C THR A 234 3.94 9.70 10.85
N THR A 235 3.85 8.37 11.01
CA THR A 235 4.23 7.40 9.97
C THR A 235 3.36 7.55 8.73
N SER A 236 2.05 7.70 8.92
CA SER A 236 1.08 7.95 7.84
C SER A 236 1.35 9.28 7.13
N THR A 237 1.66 10.35 7.90
CA THR A 237 2.00 11.67 7.37
C THR A 237 3.25 11.60 6.48
N LEU A 238 4.31 10.94 6.96
CA LEU A 238 5.52 10.74 6.17
C LEU A 238 5.26 9.88 4.91
N ALA A 239 4.32 8.93 5.01
CA ALA A 239 3.95 8.10 3.87
C ALA A 239 3.21 8.90 2.77
N SER A 240 2.43 9.91 3.15
CA SER A 240 1.62 10.72 2.23
C SER A 240 2.30 12.02 1.80
N TYR A 241 3.52 12.33 2.28
CA TYR A 241 4.18 13.65 2.07
C TYR A 241 4.33 14.03 0.59
N LYS A 242 4.66 13.06 -0.28
CA LYS A 242 4.71 13.22 -1.73
C LYS A 242 3.53 12.51 -2.44
N GLY A 243 2.49 12.17 -1.71
CA GLY A 243 1.34 11.46 -2.25
C GLY A 243 0.26 12.39 -2.80
N SER A 244 -0.68 11.79 -3.53
CA SER A 244 -1.86 12.46 -4.10
C SER A 244 -2.73 13.12 -3.01
N ILE A 245 -3.59 14.05 -3.40
CA ILE A 245 -4.52 14.75 -2.49
C ILE A 245 -5.40 13.78 -1.70
N ILE A 246 -5.82 12.68 -2.33
CA ILE A 246 -6.68 11.69 -1.70
C ILE A 246 -5.96 10.97 -0.53
N THR A 247 -4.64 10.75 -0.65
CA THR A 247 -3.83 10.18 0.44
C THR A 247 -3.66 11.15 1.60
N ARG A 248 -3.50 12.44 1.34
CA ARG A 248 -3.46 13.49 2.37
C ARG A 248 -4.80 13.59 3.10
N ARG A 249 -5.94 13.51 2.38
CA ARG A 249 -7.28 13.47 3.00
C ARG A 249 -7.43 12.30 3.96
N ALA A 250 -6.97 11.11 3.58
CA ALA A 250 -7.02 9.93 4.46
C ALA A 250 -6.17 10.10 5.72
N VAL A 251 -4.97 10.68 5.61
CA VAL A 251 -4.10 10.97 6.76
C VAL A 251 -4.75 12.01 7.68
N TRP A 252 -5.36 13.07 7.14
CA TRP A 252 -6.12 14.02 7.96
C TRP A 252 -7.31 13.37 8.66
N ALA A 253 -8.01 12.42 8.00
CA ALA A 253 -9.04 11.64 8.68
C ALA A 253 -8.48 10.88 9.88
N GLN A 254 -7.31 10.25 9.73
CA GLN A 254 -6.64 9.54 10.82
C GLN A 254 -6.30 10.46 12.00
N TRP A 255 -5.71 11.64 11.73
CA TRP A 255 -5.44 12.63 12.77
C TRP A 255 -6.71 13.04 13.51
N ILE A 256 -7.79 13.32 12.77
CA ILE A 256 -9.07 13.77 13.36
C ILE A 256 -9.65 12.70 14.28
N PHE A 257 -9.79 11.45 13.82
CA PHE A 257 -10.42 10.44 14.65
C PHE A 257 -9.54 10.02 15.85
N VAL A 258 -8.21 9.99 15.71
CA VAL A 258 -7.31 9.70 16.82
C VAL A 258 -7.32 10.83 17.85
N LEU A 259 -7.14 12.08 17.42
CA LEU A 259 -7.12 13.24 18.32
C LEU A 259 -8.45 13.42 19.05
N ALA A 260 -9.56 13.37 18.33
CA ALA A 260 -10.88 13.59 18.94
C ALA A 260 -11.22 12.49 19.95
N THR A 261 -10.98 11.21 19.62
CA THR A 261 -11.22 10.11 20.57
C THR A 261 -10.30 10.19 21.78
N THR A 262 -9.04 10.56 21.57
CA THR A 262 -8.08 10.76 22.66
C THR A 262 -8.49 11.90 23.57
N LEU A 263 -8.92 13.03 23.01
CA LEU A 263 -9.37 14.18 23.81
C LEU A 263 -10.56 13.81 24.70
N VAL A 264 -11.55 13.11 24.13
CA VAL A 264 -12.71 12.62 24.90
C VAL A 264 -12.26 11.73 26.07
N LEU A 265 -11.34 10.78 25.81
CA LEU A 265 -10.87 9.88 26.87
C LEU A 265 -9.98 10.54 27.90
N LEU A 266 -9.21 11.56 27.54
CA LEU A 266 -8.43 12.34 28.52
C LEU A 266 -9.33 13.09 29.52
N LEU A 267 -10.49 13.59 29.05
CA LEU A 267 -11.47 14.26 29.92
C LEU A 267 -12.10 13.31 30.95
N VAL A 268 -12.24 12.02 30.58
CA VAL A 268 -12.83 10.98 31.44
C VAL A 268 -11.80 9.92 31.87
N ALA A 269 -10.51 10.27 31.93
CA ALA A 269 -9.43 9.32 32.17
C ALA A 269 -9.58 8.57 33.51
N SER A 270 -10.01 9.26 34.58
CA SER A 270 -10.20 8.63 35.90
C SER A 270 -11.33 7.59 35.89
N PRO A 271 -12.58 7.92 35.54
CA PRO A 271 -13.65 6.90 35.47
C PRO A 271 -13.35 5.80 34.44
N PHE A 272 -12.69 6.13 33.33
CA PHE A 272 -12.29 5.14 32.33
C PHE A 272 -11.28 4.14 32.90
N SER A 273 -10.27 4.58 33.65
CA SER A 273 -9.30 3.67 34.28
C SER A 273 -9.94 2.71 35.26
N VAL A 274 -10.88 3.18 36.08
CA VAL A 274 -11.65 2.33 37.03
C VAL A 274 -12.50 1.31 36.26
N PHE A 275 -13.13 1.73 35.16
CA PHE A 275 -13.93 0.84 34.31
C PHE A 275 -13.05 -0.26 33.69
N VAL A 276 -11.88 0.11 33.14
CA VAL A 276 -10.91 -0.85 32.57
C VAL A 276 -10.48 -1.89 33.61
N SER A 277 -10.12 -1.47 34.83
CA SER A 277 -9.70 -2.40 35.89
C SER A 277 -10.82 -3.36 36.25
N LYS A 278 -12.07 -2.90 36.39
CA LYS A 278 -13.23 -3.79 36.61
C LYS A 278 -13.42 -4.79 35.47
N VAL A 279 -13.38 -4.35 34.22
CA VAL A 279 -13.50 -5.22 33.04
C VAL A 279 -12.37 -6.25 33.03
N THR A 280 -11.14 -5.87 33.31
CA THR A 280 -9.98 -6.76 33.32
C THR A 280 -10.12 -7.84 34.38
N ILE A 281 -10.54 -7.48 35.61
CA ILE A 281 -10.76 -8.44 36.69
C ILE A 281 -11.90 -9.41 36.32
N ASN A 282 -13.01 -8.91 35.80
CA ASN A 282 -14.14 -9.76 35.39
C ASN A 282 -13.76 -10.74 34.27
N LEU A 283 -12.98 -10.30 33.27
CA LEU A 283 -12.45 -11.17 32.23
C LEU A 283 -11.53 -12.26 32.81
N TRP A 284 -10.69 -11.90 33.79
CA TRP A 284 -9.84 -12.88 34.46
C TRP A 284 -10.67 -13.95 35.18
N VAL A 285 -11.65 -13.55 35.98
CA VAL A 285 -12.55 -14.45 36.70
C VAL A 285 -13.33 -15.33 35.71
N GLY A 286 -13.81 -14.77 34.61
CA GLY A 286 -14.49 -15.51 33.55
C GLY A 286 -13.59 -16.60 32.94
N VAL A 287 -12.36 -16.26 32.57
CA VAL A 287 -11.37 -17.20 32.03
C VAL A 287 -10.97 -18.27 33.04
N SER A 288 -10.83 -17.93 34.34
CA SER A 288 -10.50 -18.90 35.38
C SER A 288 -11.63 -19.91 35.58
N LYS A 289 -12.90 -19.48 35.55
CA LYS A 289 -14.07 -20.39 35.61
C LYS A 289 -14.16 -21.30 34.38
N ILE A 290 -13.84 -20.82 33.19
CA ILE A 290 -13.79 -21.63 31.97
C ILE A 290 -12.71 -22.73 32.11
N LYS A 291 -11.51 -22.36 32.61
CA LYS A 291 -10.43 -23.33 32.85
C LYS A 291 -10.82 -24.41 33.88
N GLU A 292 -11.50 -24.04 34.94
CA GLU A 292 -12.03 -24.96 35.94
C GLU A 292 -13.05 -25.91 35.29
N LEU A 293 -13.97 -25.38 34.47
CA LEU A 293 -15.03 -26.17 33.84
C LEU A 293 -14.52 -27.17 32.79
N PHE A 294 -13.59 -26.74 31.93
CA PHE A 294 -13.14 -27.56 30.79
C PHE A 294 -11.85 -28.34 31.02
N PHE A 295 -11.00 -27.90 31.94
CA PHE A 295 -9.67 -28.49 32.14
C PHE A 295 -9.46 -29.04 33.54
N SER A 296 -10.49 -29.01 34.41
CA SER A 296 -10.41 -29.46 35.84
C SER A 296 -9.22 -28.84 36.59
N MET A 297 -8.80 -27.64 36.20
CA MET A 297 -7.73 -26.89 36.85
C MET A 297 -8.33 -26.10 38.02
N PRO A 298 -7.72 -26.13 39.23
CA PRO A 298 -8.24 -25.38 40.36
C PRO A 298 -8.36 -23.89 40.01
N ALA A 299 -9.43 -23.26 40.49
CA ALA A 299 -9.65 -21.82 40.30
C ALA A 299 -8.38 -21.07 40.71
N GLY A 300 -7.79 -20.35 39.77
CA GLY A 300 -6.53 -19.64 40.00
C GLY A 300 -6.70 -18.57 41.07
N HIS A 301 -5.71 -18.41 41.95
CA HIS A 301 -5.63 -17.28 42.88
C HIS A 301 -5.84 -15.94 42.17
N LEU A 302 -6.31 -14.95 42.91
CA LEU A 302 -6.39 -13.56 42.41
C LEU A 302 -5.06 -13.19 41.73
N PRO A 303 -5.12 -12.54 40.55
CA PRO A 303 -3.91 -12.20 39.80
C PRO A 303 -3.02 -11.26 40.59
N THR A 304 -1.72 -11.50 40.59
CA THR A 304 -0.76 -10.56 41.15
C THR A 304 -0.74 -9.27 40.31
N ALA A 305 -0.35 -8.13 40.93
CA ALA A 305 -0.22 -6.86 40.20
C ALA A 305 0.62 -6.98 38.91
N SER A 306 1.71 -7.75 38.97
CA SER A 306 2.57 -8.01 37.81
C SER A 306 1.88 -8.82 36.70
N GLN A 307 0.77 -9.50 37.00
CA GLN A 307 -0.05 -10.22 36.03
C GLN A 307 -1.20 -9.37 35.51
N LEU A 308 -1.75 -8.51 36.33
CA LEU A 308 -2.91 -7.68 36.04
C LEU A 308 -2.55 -6.51 35.14
N PHE A 309 -1.49 -5.78 35.47
CA PHE A 309 -1.13 -4.49 34.82
C PHE A 309 -0.92 -4.59 33.29
N PRO A 310 -0.12 -5.52 32.75
CA PRO A 310 0.01 -5.64 31.30
C PRO A 310 -1.31 -5.92 30.59
N ARG A 311 -2.25 -6.61 31.26
CA ARG A 311 -3.59 -6.90 30.73
C ARG A 311 -4.50 -5.69 30.80
N GLU A 312 -4.43 -4.89 31.86
CA GLU A 312 -5.15 -3.62 31.96
C GLU A 312 -4.74 -2.67 30.82
N ILE A 313 -3.45 -2.60 30.49
CA ILE A 313 -2.96 -1.86 29.33
C ILE A 313 -3.59 -2.39 28.04
N ALA A 314 -3.65 -3.70 27.85
CA ALA A 314 -4.24 -4.31 26.67
C ALA A 314 -5.75 -4.07 26.57
N VAL A 315 -6.47 -4.20 27.69
CA VAL A 315 -7.92 -3.91 27.77
C VAL A 315 -8.19 -2.43 27.54
N ALA A 316 -7.39 -1.53 28.13
CA ALA A 316 -7.49 -0.08 27.90
C ALA A 316 -7.31 0.25 26.42
N HIS A 317 -6.29 -0.32 25.76
CA HIS A 317 -6.05 -0.15 24.34
C HIS A 317 -7.21 -0.67 23.49
N SER A 318 -7.79 -1.81 23.87
CA SER A 318 -8.95 -2.40 23.15
C SER A 318 -10.20 -1.55 23.29
N LEU A 319 -10.51 -1.08 24.51
CA LEU A 319 -11.68 -0.23 24.74
C LEU A 319 -11.53 1.14 24.07
N TYR A 320 -10.31 1.71 24.05
CA TYR A 320 -10.02 2.93 23.30
C TYR A 320 -10.32 2.75 21.79
N ASN A 321 -9.78 1.71 21.16
CA ASN A 321 -9.98 1.49 19.73
C ASN A 321 -11.42 1.06 19.40
N LEU A 322 -12.08 0.32 20.30
CA LEU A 322 -13.50 -0.02 20.15
C LEU A 322 -14.38 1.23 20.21
N LEU A 323 -14.12 2.12 21.16
CA LEU A 323 -14.82 3.42 21.26
C LEU A 323 -14.61 4.26 20.00
N MET A 324 -13.36 4.30 19.49
CA MET A 324 -13.03 4.96 18.23
C MET A 324 -13.88 4.41 17.07
N VAL A 325 -13.97 3.09 16.94
CA VAL A 325 -14.79 2.46 15.89
C VAL A 325 -16.28 2.78 16.06
N ILE A 326 -16.82 2.69 17.28
CA ILE A 326 -18.24 2.97 17.56
C ILE A 326 -18.59 4.42 17.18
N ILE A 327 -17.72 5.37 17.48
CA ILE A 327 -17.96 6.79 17.17
C ILE A 327 -17.78 7.07 15.67
N TRP A 328 -16.68 6.60 15.09
CA TRP A 328 -16.25 7.05 13.77
C TRP A 328 -16.76 6.21 12.60
N LEU A 329 -17.09 4.94 12.80
CA LEU A 329 -17.60 4.09 11.70
C LEU A 329 -18.89 4.64 11.06
N PRO A 330 -19.92 5.10 11.83
CA PRO A 330 -21.08 5.75 11.24
C PRO A 330 -20.75 7.13 10.63
N LEU A 331 -19.69 7.79 11.08
CA LEU A 331 -19.27 9.11 10.62
C LEU A 331 -18.30 9.08 9.44
N VAL A 332 -17.90 7.91 8.93
CA VAL A 332 -16.96 7.77 7.80
C VAL A 332 -17.44 8.55 6.57
N GLY A 333 -18.74 8.46 6.22
CA GLY A 333 -19.30 9.17 5.07
C GLY A 333 -19.26 10.71 5.22
N PRO A 334 -19.78 11.26 6.31
CA PRO A 334 -19.68 12.69 6.61
C PRO A 334 -18.23 13.19 6.68
N LEU A 335 -17.32 12.45 7.33
CA LEU A 335 -15.91 12.82 7.43
C LEU A 335 -15.22 12.86 6.05
N ALA A 336 -15.47 11.87 5.21
CA ALA A 336 -14.91 11.85 3.86
C ALA A 336 -15.36 13.06 3.04
N ARG A 337 -16.68 13.38 3.03
CA ARG A 337 -17.21 14.56 2.33
C ARG A 337 -16.62 15.87 2.87
N PHE A 338 -16.54 16.02 4.19
CA PHE A 338 -15.92 17.19 4.81
C PHE A 338 -14.48 17.41 4.34
N LEU A 339 -13.70 16.33 4.25
CA LEU A 339 -12.30 16.41 3.80
C LEU A 339 -12.20 16.66 2.29
N GLU A 340 -13.11 16.10 1.49
CA GLU A 340 -13.19 16.36 0.04
C GLU A 340 -13.50 17.83 -0.25
N GLU A 341 -14.37 18.47 0.54
CA GLU A 341 -14.73 19.88 0.39
C GLU A 341 -13.65 20.86 0.89
N ARG A 342 -12.93 20.51 1.98
CA ARG A 342 -11.97 21.40 2.64
C ARG A 342 -10.55 21.31 2.10
N ILE A 343 -10.15 20.14 1.63
CA ILE A 343 -8.81 19.89 1.12
C ILE A 343 -8.91 19.78 -0.41
N ASN A 344 -8.74 20.89 -1.10
CA ASN A 344 -8.76 20.99 -2.57
C ASN A 344 -7.37 21.38 -3.09
N ASP A 345 -6.97 20.79 -4.21
CA ASP A 345 -5.75 21.18 -4.95
C ASP A 345 -6.01 22.46 -5.79
N ARG A 346 -6.02 23.62 -5.14
CA ARG A 346 -6.07 24.90 -5.87
C ARG A 346 -4.70 25.37 -6.39
N TRP A 347 -3.62 24.62 -6.12
CA TRP A 347 -2.24 25.10 -6.31
C TRP A 347 -1.39 24.26 -7.27
N LEU A 348 -1.88 23.11 -7.76
CA LEU A 348 -1.16 22.34 -8.78
C LEU A 348 -1.66 22.75 -10.17
N THR A 349 -0.75 23.18 -11.02
CA THR A 349 -1.02 23.35 -12.44
C THR A 349 -1.27 21.97 -13.06
N GLN A 350 -2.13 21.94 -14.10
CA GLN A 350 -2.48 20.71 -14.82
C GLN A 350 -1.23 19.95 -15.35
N GLU A 351 -0.13 20.68 -15.59
CA GLU A 351 1.18 20.14 -16.00
C GLU A 351 1.92 19.43 -14.85
N GLU A 352 1.78 19.86 -13.59
CA GLU A 352 2.40 19.20 -12.43
C GLU A 352 1.63 17.95 -12.00
N GLU A 353 0.32 17.89 -12.21
CA GLU A 353 -0.47 16.67 -12.01
C GLU A 353 -0.08 15.56 -12.99
N LEU A 354 0.21 15.89 -14.24
CA LEU A 354 0.61 14.92 -15.26
C LEU A 354 2.01 14.34 -15.03
N ARG A 355 2.94 15.12 -14.44
CA ARG A 355 4.32 14.67 -14.16
C ARG A 355 4.48 13.82 -12.91
N ASN A 356 3.51 13.82 -11.99
CA ASN A 356 3.57 12.95 -10.83
C ASN A 356 3.23 11.51 -11.21
N PHE A 357 4.12 10.56 -10.86
CA PHE A 357 3.84 9.12 -10.99
C PHE A 357 2.61 8.80 -10.12
N GLU A 358 1.52 8.46 -10.77
CA GLU A 358 0.25 8.28 -10.07
C GLU A 358 0.20 6.93 -9.34
N TYR A 359 0.78 5.89 -9.95
CA TYR A 359 0.66 4.51 -9.47
C TYR A 359 1.98 3.91 -8.97
N LEU A 360 3.18 4.42 -9.33
CA LEU A 360 4.45 3.85 -8.91
C LEU A 360 4.79 4.22 -7.46
N ASN A 361 4.74 3.25 -6.56
CA ASN A 361 5.05 3.44 -5.15
C ASN A 361 6.09 2.43 -4.66
N GLU A 362 7.30 2.90 -4.33
CA GLU A 362 8.40 2.05 -3.86
C GLU A 362 8.08 1.27 -2.58
N LYS A 363 7.16 1.76 -1.73
CA LYS A 363 6.78 1.12 -0.47
C LYS A 363 6.00 -0.17 -0.68
N VAL A 364 5.44 -0.34 -1.88
CA VAL A 364 4.66 -1.53 -2.26
C VAL A 364 5.53 -2.62 -2.88
N LEU A 365 6.79 -2.32 -3.20
CA LEU A 365 7.73 -3.28 -3.80
C LEU A 365 7.88 -4.58 -2.99
N ASN A 366 7.67 -4.53 -1.68
CA ASN A 366 7.69 -5.73 -0.82
C ASN A 366 6.47 -6.67 -1.01
N THR A 367 5.48 -6.25 -1.81
CA THR A 367 4.28 -7.04 -2.14
C THR A 367 4.19 -7.22 -3.65
N PRO A 368 4.89 -8.22 -4.24
CA PRO A 368 5.10 -8.34 -5.69
C PRO A 368 3.82 -8.31 -6.53
N ALA A 369 2.78 -9.04 -6.12
CA ALA A 369 1.51 -9.08 -6.85
C ALA A 369 0.86 -7.70 -6.96
N LEU A 370 0.96 -6.88 -5.91
CA LEU A 370 0.41 -5.53 -5.89
C LEU A 370 1.29 -4.56 -6.69
N ALA A 371 2.61 -4.65 -6.53
CA ALA A 371 3.57 -3.83 -7.28
C ALA A 371 3.42 -4.02 -8.80
N LEU A 372 3.23 -5.25 -9.26
CA LEU A 372 2.97 -5.57 -10.67
C LEU A 372 1.67 -4.94 -11.18
N ARG A 373 0.59 -4.97 -10.38
CA ARG A 373 -0.67 -4.30 -10.75
C ARG A 373 -0.54 -2.78 -10.81
N MET A 374 0.23 -2.19 -9.91
CA MET A 374 0.48 -0.75 -9.93
C MET A 374 1.27 -0.35 -11.17
N ALA A 375 2.29 -1.12 -11.53
CA ALA A 375 3.01 -0.94 -12.78
C ALA A 375 2.09 -1.06 -14.00
N ALA A 376 1.20 -2.07 -14.03
CA ALA A 376 0.23 -2.23 -15.12
C ALA A 376 -0.71 -1.01 -15.24
N LYS A 377 -1.17 -0.43 -14.13
CA LYS A 377 -1.99 0.80 -14.17
C LYS A 377 -1.23 2.01 -14.68
N GLU A 378 0.04 2.17 -14.30
CA GLU A 378 0.86 3.26 -14.84
C GLU A 378 1.10 3.08 -16.34
N ILE A 379 1.29 1.85 -16.80
CA ILE A 379 1.38 1.52 -18.23
C ILE A 379 0.08 1.87 -18.96
N LEU A 380 -1.08 1.54 -18.39
CA LEU A 380 -2.39 1.91 -18.96
C LEU A 380 -2.55 3.43 -19.10
N ARG A 381 -2.16 4.19 -18.07
CA ARG A 381 -2.16 5.65 -18.13
C ARG A 381 -1.22 6.18 -19.22
N THR A 382 -0.05 5.60 -19.34
CA THR A 382 0.92 5.96 -20.38
C THR A 382 0.37 5.65 -21.78
N ALA A 383 -0.30 4.51 -21.95
CA ALA A 383 -0.95 4.13 -23.22
C ALA A 383 -2.09 5.07 -23.62
N GLN A 384 -2.84 5.58 -22.64
CA GLN A 384 -3.85 6.63 -22.89
C GLN A 384 -3.20 7.92 -23.38
N ILE A 385 -2.08 8.35 -22.76
CA ILE A 385 -1.33 9.54 -23.20
C ILE A 385 -0.82 9.36 -24.63
N ALA A 386 -0.24 8.21 -24.98
CA ALA A 386 0.24 7.89 -26.34
C ALA A 386 -0.92 7.89 -27.36
N THR A 387 -2.09 7.37 -26.98
CA THR A 387 -3.30 7.40 -27.83
C THR A 387 -3.82 8.84 -28.02
N ASP A 388 -3.75 9.67 -27.00
CA ASP A 388 -4.07 11.11 -27.10
C ASP A 388 -3.10 11.85 -28.03
N MET A 389 -1.79 11.51 -27.99
CA MET A 389 -0.79 12.06 -28.93
C MET A 389 -1.16 11.70 -30.38
N LEU A 390 -1.54 10.46 -30.62
CA LEU A 390 -2.00 10.03 -31.95
C LEU A 390 -3.24 10.83 -32.40
N TYR A 391 -4.17 11.09 -31.50
CA TYR A 391 -5.35 11.92 -31.78
C TYR A 391 -4.96 13.39 -32.10
N LEU A 392 -4.02 13.96 -31.35
CA LEU A 392 -3.49 15.31 -31.61
C LEU A 392 -2.76 15.38 -32.97
N ALA A 393 -1.97 14.36 -33.31
CA ALA A 393 -1.29 14.25 -34.60
C ALA A 393 -2.29 14.21 -35.78
N ARG A 394 -3.42 13.47 -35.62
CA ARG A 394 -4.54 13.51 -36.56
C ARG A 394 -5.10 14.90 -36.73
N ILE A 395 -5.37 15.62 -35.64
CA ILE A 395 -5.91 17.00 -35.70
C ILE A 395 -4.92 17.91 -36.37
N ALA A 396 -3.63 17.84 -36.05
CA ALA A 396 -2.59 18.64 -36.69
C ALA A 396 -2.58 18.39 -38.20
N PHE A 397 -2.48 17.14 -38.65
CA PHE A 397 -2.32 16.80 -40.05
C PHE A 397 -3.58 17.05 -40.89
N ILE A 398 -4.76 16.63 -40.42
CA ILE A 398 -6.02 16.67 -41.18
C ILE A 398 -6.70 18.03 -41.07
N LYS A 399 -6.81 18.59 -39.83
CA LYS A 399 -7.53 19.85 -39.59
C LYS A 399 -6.66 21.10 -39.67
N GLY A 400 -5.35 20.94 -39.73
CA GLY A 400 -4.45 22.06 -39.85
C GLY A 400 -4.22 22.88 -38.57
N GLN A 401 -4.34 22.28 -37.40
CA GLN A 401 -4.14 22.96 -36.12
C GLN A 401 -2.69 22.82 -35.63
N SER A 402 -1.86 23.83 -35.88
CA SER A 402 -0.44 23.86 -35.49
C SER A 402 -0.22 23.90 -33.96
N SER A 403 -1.20 24.38 -33.19
CA SER A 403 -1.13 24.36 -31.71
C SER A 403 -0.99 22.95 -31.12
N ALA A 404 -1.56 21.93 -31.77
CA ALA A 404 -1.49 20.55 -31.36
C ALA A 404 -0.05 19.99 -31.38
N LEU A 405 0.84 20.52 -32.20
CA LEU A 405 2.25 20.08 -32.29
C LEU A 405 3.04 20.35 -31.01
N CYS A 406 2.80 21.48 -30.36
CA CYS A 406 3.45 21.78 -29.06
C CYS A 406 3.02 20.82 -27.96
N ASP A 407 1.74 20.41 -27.97
CA ASP A 407 1.21 19.48 -26.97
C ASP A 407 1.69 18.04 -27.20
N ILE A 408 1.98 17.65 -28.46
CA ILE A 408 2.57 16.36 -28.80
C ILE A 408 3.96 16.25 -28.19
N GLY A 409 4.88 17.21 -28.39
CA GLY A 409 6.23 17.13 -27.84
C GLY A 409 6.25 17.10 -26.31
N LYS A 410 5.38 17.88 -25.64
CA LYS A 410 5.27 17.80 -24.16
C LYS A 410 4.80 16.44 -23.66
N LYS A 411 3.92 15.77 -24.38
CA LYS A 411 3.40 14.44 -24.04
C LYS A 411 4.42 13.34 -24.34
N GLU A 412 5.23 13.51 -25.37
CA GLU A 412 6.33 12.63 -25.71
C GLU A 412 7.39 12.62 -24.58
N ASP A 413 7.90 13.79 -24.17
CA ASP A 413 8.80 13.94 -23.03
C ASP A 413 8.25 13.21 -21.78
N LEU A 414 6.93 13.30 -21.54
CA LEU A 414 6.27 12.64 -20.41
C LEU A 414 6.21 11.13 -20.57
N VAL A 415 5.91 10.61 -21.77
CA VAL A 415 5.85 9.16 -22.04
C VAL A 415 7.23 8.54 -21.84
N ASP A 416 8.29 9.21 -22.30
CA ASP A 416 9.67 8.77 -22.11
C ASP A 416 10.07 8.72 -20.62
N GLU A 417 9.72 9.74 -19.84
CA GLU A 417 9.95 9.77 -18.40
C GLU A 417 9.20 8.62 -17.69
N LEU A 418 7.94 8.39 -18.06
CA LEU A 418 7.11 7.30 -17.53
C LEU A 418 7.69 5.94 -17.90
N ARG A 419 8.09 5.69 -19.15
CA ARG A 419 8.72 4.45 -19.59
C ARG A 419 9.97 4.13 -18.76
N ASN A 420 10.86 5.11 -18.61
CA ASN A 420 12.09 4.95 -17.83
C ASN A 420 11.79 4.60 -16.37
N SER A 421 10.83 5.27 -15.76
CA SER A 421 10.45 5.07 -14.36
C SER A 421 9.74 3.73 -14.12
N ILE A 422 8.84 3.33 -15.01
CA ILE A 422 8.18 2.02 -14.96
C ILE A 422 9.21 0.90 -15.09
N THR A 423 10.14 1.02 -16.04
CA THR A 423 11.21 0.03 -16.26
C THR A 423 12.11 -0.10 -15.03
N LEU A 424 12.50 1.03 -14.43
CA LEU A 424 13.30 1.04 -13.19
C LEU A 424 12.53 0.39 -12.03
N TYR A 425 11.23 0.70 -11.89
CA TYR A 425 10.37 0.12 -10.87
C TYR A 425 10.25 -1.39 -11.00
N LEU A 426 9.99 -1.91 -12.22
CA LEU A 426 9.92 -3.34 -12.50
C LEU A 426 11.26 -4.05 -12.27
N SER A 427 12.37 -3.44 -12.68
CA SER A 427 13.72 -3.96 -12.44
C SER A 427 14.04 -4.02 -10.95
N THR A 428 13.65 -2.99 -10.18
CA THR A 428 13.81 -2.95 -8.73
C THR A 428 12.96 -4.04 -8.05
N LEU A 429 11.74 -4.25 -8.52
CA LEU A 429 10.86 -5.32 -8.03
C LEU A 429 11.50 -6.70 -8.23
N LEU A 430 12.09 -6.94 -9.40
CA LEU A 430 12.79 -8.20 -9.72
C LEU A 430 14.01 -8.42 -8.82
N SER A 431 14.79 -7.38 -8.58
CA SER A 431 16.03 -7.47 -7.78
C SER A 431 15.79 -7.69 -6.29
N ARG A 432 14.69 -7.17 -5.74
CA ARG A 432 14.37 -7.22 -4.30
C ARG A 432 13.59 -8.44 -3.86
N ASN A 433 12.96 -9.18 -4.78
CA ASN A 433 12.00 -10.22 -4.43
C ASN A 433 12.25 -11.52 -5.19
N VAL A 434 11.94 -12.64 -4.51
CA VAL A 434 11.82 -13.94 -5.18
C VAL A 434 10.38 -14.04 -5.73
N LEU A 435 10.23 -13.78 -7.02
CA LEU A 435 8.97 -13.85 -7.73
C LEU A 435 8.57 -15.32 -8.00
N THR A 436 7.28 -15.58 -8.08
CA THR A 436 6.79 -16.85 -8.63
C THR A 436 7.01 -16.89 -10.15
N ALA A 437 6.97 -18.07 -10.76
CA ALA A 437 7.13 -18.22 -12.22
C ALA A 437 6.08 -17.41 -12.99
N SER A 438 4.81 -17.39 -12.53
CA SER A 438 3.75 -16.56 -13.11
C SER A 438 4.00 -15.06 -12.97
N GLN A 439 4.46 -14.60 -11.79
CA GLN A 439 4.80 -13.20 -11.57
C GLN A 439 5.99 -12.75 -12.43
N SER A 440 7.01 -13.59 -12.60
CA SER A 440 8.17 -13.27 -13.45
C SER A 440 7.77 -13.14 -14.92
N ARG A 441 6.90 -14.02 -15.42
CA ARG A 441 6.37 -13.92 -16.79
C ARG A 441 5.53 -12.67 -17.00
N TYR A 442 4.62 -12.39 -16.06
CA TYR A 442 3.79 -11.18 -16.12
C TYR A 442 4.65 -9.91 -16.10
N LEU A 443 5.71 -9.86 -15.25
CA LEU A 443 6.68 -8.77 -15.22
C LEU A 443 7.37 -8.60 -16.59
N ALA A 444 7.82 -9.69 -17.21
CA ALA A 444 8.44 -9.64 -18.54
C ALA A 444 7.45 -9.12 -19.59
N GLY A 445 6.19 -9.57 -19.55
CA GLY A 445 5.12 -9.04 -20.40
C GLY A 445 4.92 -7.54 -20.23
N LEU A 446 4.89 -7.03 -18.99
CA LEU A 446 4.73 -5.60 -18.71
C LEU A 446 5.92 -4.76 -19.23
N ILE A 447 7.15 -5.29 -19.20
CA ILE A 447 8.32 -4.62 -19.81
C ILE A 447 8.17 -4.52 -21.33
N HIS A 448 7.64 -5.55 -21.98
CA HIS A 448 7.35 -5.48 -23.43
C HIS A 448 6.26 -4.45 -23.71
N VAL A 449 5.15 -4.49 -22.98
CA VAL A 449 4.03 -3.56 -23.17
C VAL A 449 4.47 -2.09 -23.01
N VAL A 450 5.31 -1.75 -22.01
CA VAL A 450 5.73 -0.36 -21.84
C VAL A 450 6.58 0.14 -23.02
N ASN A 451 7.38 -0.73 -23.63
CA ASN A 451 8.15 -0.38 -24.82
C ASN A 451 7.23 -0.22 -26.07
N ASP A 452 6.21 -1.09 -26.21
CA ASP A 452 5.24 -0.93 -27.31
C ASP A 452 4.42 0.37 -27.17
N VAL A 453 4.09 0.77 -25.92
CA VAL A 453 3.41 2.04 -25.66
C VAL A 453 4.28 3.24 -26.04
N GLU A 454 5.56 3.22 -25.72
CA GLU A 454 6.51 4.28 -26.14
C GLU A 454 6.62 4.33 -27.65
N ARG A 455 6.71 3.18 -28.35
CA ARG A 455 6.73 3.15 -29.81
C ARG A 455 5.47 3.76 -30.45
N ILE A 456 4.30 3.57 -29.84
CA ILE A 456 3.07 4.23 -30.28
C ILE A 456 3.22 5.75 -30.17
N ALA A 457 3.82 6.26 -29.10
CA ALA A 457 4.07 7.69 -28.90
C ALA A 457 5.10 8.23 -29.92
N ASP A 458 6.22 7.52 -30.17
CA ASP A 458 7.22 7.85 -31.18
C ASP A 458 6.58 8.00 -32.57
N HIS A 459 5.72 7.04 -32.95
CA HIS A 459 5.02 7.11 -34.24
C HIS A 459 4.03 8.27 -34.28
N ALA A 460 3.38 8.62 -33.17
CA ALA A 460 2.49 9.77 -33.11
C ALA A 460 3.30 11.10 -33.24
N GLU A 461 4.50 11.18 -32.68
CA GLU A 461 5.42 12.32 -32.85
C GLU A 461 5.86 12.43 -34.33
N ASN A 462 6.34 11.35 -34.95
CA ASN A 462 6.72 11.33 -36.37
C ASN A 462 5.59 11.85 -37.27
N ILE A 463 4.35 11.44 -36.99
CA ILE A 463 3.18 11.94 -37.70
C ILE A 463 2.97 13.45 -37.47
N GLY A 464 3.25 13.94 -36.25
CA GLY A 464 3.28 15.35 -35.93
C GLY A 464 4.32 16.12 -36.76
N GLU A 465 5.52 15.55 -36.95
CA GLU A 465 6.56 16.14 -37.82
C GLU A 465 6.11 16.18 -39.28
N PHE A 466 5.43 15.17 -39.79
CA PHE A 466 4.85 15.23 -41.15
C PHE A 466 3.76 16.29 -41.27
N ALA A 467 2.97 16.51 -40.23
CA ALA A 467 2.02 17.61 -40.21
C ALA A 467 2.72 18.97 -40.26
N LYS A 468 3.83 19.16 -39.55
CA LYS A 468 4.66 20.35 -39.58
C LYS A 468 5.24 20.58 -40.96
N ALA A 469 5.86 19.57 -41.59
CA ALA A 469 6.41 19.63 -42.92
C ALA A 469 5.34 20.01 -43.98
N LYS A 470 4.14 19.40 -43.88
CA LYS A 470 3.00 19.78 -44.74
C LYS A 470 2.67 21.29 -44.67
N PHE A 471 2.74 21.90 -43.48
CA PHE A 471 2.49 23.32 -43.31
C PHE A 471 3.62 24.22 -43.84
N GLU A 472 4.84 23.91 -43.41
CA GLU A 472 6.02 24.73 -43.75
C GLU A 472 6.27 24.75 -45.28
N GLU A 473 6.14 23.60 -45.93
CA GLU A 473 6.36 23.42 -47.35
C GLU A 473 5.08 23.63 -48.20
N LYS A 474 3.93 23.88 -47.56
CA LYS A 474 2.62 24.08 -48.22
C LYS A 474 2.28 22.95 -49.20
N LEU A 475 2.54 21.72 -48.82
CA LEU A 475 2.36 20.52 -49.66
C LEU A 475 0.88 20.29 -49.97
N PRO A 476 0.48 20.14 -51.26
CA PRO A 476 -0.90 19.91 -51.65
C PRO A 476 -1.31 18.46 -51.40
N PHE A 477 -2.42 18.24 -50.73
CA PHE A 477 -3.05 16.91 -50.57
C PHE A 477 -4.42 16.93 -51.22
N SER A 478 -4.72 15.87 -52.03
CA SER A 478 -6.05 15.70 -52.59
C SER A 478 -7.06 15.30 -51.50
N GLN A 479 -8.33 15.71 -51.67
CA GLN A 479 -9.39 15.30 -50.76
C GLN A 479 -9.52 13.77 -50.62
N LEU A 480 -9.25 13.04 -51.68
CA LEU A 480 -9.24 11.58 -51.69
C LEU A 480 -8.16 11.04 -50.76
N ALA A 481 -6.93 11.55 -50.82
CA ALA A 481 -5.83 11.15 -49.96
C ALA A 481 -6.13 11.47 -48.45
N ILE A 482 -6.72 12.64 -48.21
CA ILE A 482 -7.13 12.99 -46.84
C ILE A 482 -8.21 12.02 -46.30
N ASN A 483 -9.21 11.68 -47.10
CA ASN A 483 -10.28 10.77 -46.72
C ASN A 483 -9.74 9.33 -46.47
N GLU A 484 -8.80 8.87 -47.28
CA GLU A 484 -8.12 7.59 -47.12
C GLU A 484 -7.34 7.55 -45.76
N LEU A 485 -6.55 8.58 -45.47
CA LEU A 485 -5.84 8.69 -44.19
C LEU A 485 -6.79 8.79 -43.00
N GLU A 486 -7.90 9.52 -43.13
CA GLU A 486 -8.87 9.66 -42.04
C GLU A 486 -9.56 8.34 -41.72
N LEU A 487 -9.87 7.54 -42.73
CA LEU A 487 -10.42 6.19 -42.55
C LEU A 487 -9.42 5.28 -41.81
N LEU A 488 -8.14 5.28 -42.23
CA LEU A 488 -7.09 4.49 -41.58
C LEU A 488 -6.88 4.94 -40.13
N TYR A 489 -6.80 6.24 -39.87
CA TYR A 489 -6.71 6.79 -38.51
C TYR A 489 -7.85 6.32 -37.59
N GLY A 490 -9.08 6.35 -38.10
CA GLY A 490 -10.23 5.89 -37.33
C GLY A 490 -10.09 4.43 -36.86
N LYS A 491 -9.57 3.56 -37.74
CA LYS A 491 -9.33 2.14 -37.42
C LYS A 491 -8.16 1.96 -36.44
N VAL A 492 -7.07 2.71 -36.61
CA VAL A 492 -5.89 2.65 -35.73
C VAL A 492 -6.21 3.19 -34.33
N LEU A 493 -6.97 4.26 -34.20
CA LEU A 493 -7.43 4.74 -32.88
C LEU A 493 -8.38 3.74 -32.20
N ASP A 494 -9.22 3.03 -32.96
CA ASP A 494 -10.11 2.01 -32.39
C ASP A 494 -9.32 0.79 -31.90
N ILE A 495 -8.29 0.33 -32.63
CA ILE A 495 -7.45 -0.79 -32.20
C ILE A 495 -6.63 -0.44 -30.94
N CYS A 496 -6.06 0.77 -30.85
CA CYS A 496 -5.35 1.25 -29.66
C CYS A 496 -6.26 1.23 -28.42
N LYS A 497 -7.47 1.78 -28.54
CA LYS A 497 -8.45 1.77 -27.45
C LYS A 497 -8.80 0.35 -27.00
N LYS A 498 -9.00 -0.57 -27.95
CA LYS A 498 -9.29 -1.97 -27.63
C LYS A 498 -8.10 -2.69 -26.99
N ALA A 499 -6.88 -2.43 -27.43
CA ALA A 499 -5.67 -2.98 -26.81
C ALA A 499 -5.53 -2.53 -25.36
N ILE A 500 -5.83 -1.24 -25.06
CA ILE A 500 -5.87 -0.72 -23.70
C ILE A 500 -6.95 -1.43 -22.87
N SER A 501 -8.18 -1.56 -23.38
CA SER A 501 -9.25 -2.29 -22.68
C SER A 501 -8.90 -3.76 -22.45
N THR A 502 -8.23 -4.41 -23.39
CA THR A 502 -7.76 -5.79 -23.25
C THR A 502 -6.81 -5.95 -22.06
N LEU A 503 -5.87 -5.02 -21.90
CA LEU A 503 -4.92 -5.05 -20.78
C LEU A 503 -5.60 -4.68 -19.45
N GLU A 504 -6.59 -3.78 -19.46
CA GLU A 504 -7.32 -3.34 -18.27
C GLU A 504 -8.25 -4.46 -17.73
N GLU A 505 -8.99 -5.12 -18.62
CA GLU A 505 -9.99 -6.14 -18.27
C GLU A 505 -9.40 -7.55 -18.20
N ASP A 506 -8.16 -7.74 -18.67
CA ASP A 506 -7.49 -9.04 -18.81
C ASP A 506 -8.35 -10.02 -19.63
N ASP A 507 -8.95 -9.53 -20.74
CA ASP A 507 -9.91 -10.29 -21.56
C ASP A 507 -9.29 -10.86 -22.83
N PRO A 508 -9.13 -12.21 -22.94
CA PRO A 508 -8.56 -12.88 -24.10
C PRO A 508 -9.47 -12.82 -25.35
N VAL A 509 -10.77 -12.60 -25.17
CA VAL A 509 -11.69 -12.48 -26.31
C VAL A 509 -11.47 -11.13 -27.01
N LEU A 510 -11.33 -10.06 -26.23
CA LEU A 510 -10.97 -8.75 -26.76
C LEU A 510 -9.58 -8.80 -27.42
N ALA A 511 -8.63 -9.53 -26.84
CA ALA A 511 -7.29 -9.68 -27.42
C ALA A 511 -7.33 -10.28 -28.83
N LYS A 512 -8.10 -11.34 -29.05
CA LYS A 512 -8.28 -11.94 -30.39
C LYS A 512 -8.88 -10.96 -31.40
N GLN A 513 -9.86 -10.16 -30.96
CA GLN A 513 -10.45 -9.13 -31.83
C GLN A 513 -9.44 -8.03 -32.22
N VAL A 514 -8.47 -7.71 -31.35
CA VAL A 514 -7.40 -6.78 -31.68
C VAL A 514 -6.52 -7.34 -32.79
N LEU A 515 -6.09 -8.61 -32.70
CA LEU A 515 -5.28 -9.26 -33.76
C LEU A 515 -6.01 -9.32 -35.09
N GLU A 516 -7.30 -9.71 -35.11
CA GLU A 516 -8.11 -9.72 -36.35
C GLU A 516 -8.21 -8.32 -37.01
N ARG A 517 -8.22 -7.26 -36.20
CA ARG A 517 -8.26 -5.88 -36.71
C ARG A 517 -6.93 -5.39 -37.23
N GLU A 518 -5.83 -5.82 -36.64
CA GLU A 518 -4.48 -5.53 -37.14
C GLU A 518 -4.30 -6.18 -38.55
N GLU A 519 -4.66 -7.44 -38.74
CA GLU A 519 -4.64 -8.06 -40.08
C GLU A 519 -5.50 -7.32 -41.13
N ALA A 520 -6.61 -6.72 -40.69
CA ALA A 520 -7.43 -5.88 -41.55
C ALA A 520 -6.77 -4.55 -41.90
N ILE A 521 -6.00 -3.96 -40.98
CA ILE A 521 -5.23 -2.72 -41.19
C ILE A 521 -4.10 -2.97 -42.16
N ASP A 522 -3.40 -4.08 -42.09
CA ASP A 522 -2.36 -4.49 -43.02
C ASP A 522 -2.87 -4.57 -44.49
N LYS A 523 -4.03 -5.17 -44.68
CA LYS A 523 -4.67 -5.21 -46.00
C LYS A 523 -5.00 -3.82 -46.54
N ILE A 524 -5.49 -2.93 -45.67
CA ILE A 524 -5.81 -1.55 -46.02
C ILE A 524 -4.52 -0.79 -46.41
N LYS A 525 -3.43 -0.96 -45.66
CA LYS A 525 -2.11 -0.37 -45.97
C LYS A 525 -1.69 -0.71 -47.40
N GLU A 526 -1.75 -1.98 -47.79
CA GLU A 526 -1.34 -2.41 -49.11
C GLU A 526 -2.28 -1.84 -50.20
N GLU A 527 -3.58 -1.78 -49.93
CA GLU A 527 -4.56 -1.16 -50.82
C GLU A 527 -4.27 0.34 -51.03
N LEU A 528 -4.04 1.08 -49.93
CA LEU A 528 -3.75 2.52 -49.99
C LEU A 528 -2.43 2.81 -50.71
N ARG A 529 -1.42 1.98 -50.49
CA ARG A 529 -0.14 2.05 -51.21
C ARG A 529 -0.35 1.85 -52.72
N GLN A 530 -1.10 0.83 -53.14
CA GLN A 530 -1.39 0.58 -54.55
C GLN A 530 -2.20 1.72 -55.17
N ASN A 531 -3.20 2.24 -54.46
CA ASN A 531 -3.98 3.43 -54.88
C ASN A 531 -3.09 4.64 -55.11
N HIS A 532 -2.12 4.85 -54.21
CA HIS A 532 -1.18 5.96 -54.37
C HIS A 532 -0.25 5.80 -55.56
N ILE A 533 0.30 4.59 -55.82
CA ILE A 533 1.12 4.28 -56.98
C ILE A 533 0.33 4.55 -58.26
N ASN A 534 -0.93 4.14 -58.33
CA ASN A 534 -1.80 4.39 -59.48
C ASN A 534 -2.02 5.88 -59.73
N ARG A 535 -2.18 6.72 -58.67
CA ARG A 535 -2.31 8.16 -58.76
C ARG A 535 -1.01 8.83 -59.24
N LEU A 536 0.15 8.33 -58.79
CA LEU A 536 1.46 8.81 -59.27
C LEU A 536 1.66 8.53 -60.74
N ASN A 537 1.36 7.33 -61.22
CA ASN A 537 1.48 6.94 -62.59
C ASN A 537 0.54 7.75 -63.54
N GLN A 538 -0.58 8.23 -63.02
CA GLN A 538 -1.51 9.09 -63.74
C GLN A 538 -1.14 10.60 -63.69
N GLY A 539 -0.03 10.97 -63.04
CA GLY A 539 0.37 12.35 -62.89
C GLY A 539 -0.57 13.19 -61.99
N ARG A 540 -1.40 12.50 -61.15
CA ARG A 540 -2.40 13.17 -60.28
C ARG A 540 -1.90 13.41 -58.84
N CYS A 541 -0.62 13.14 -58.58
CA CYS A 541 -0.03 13.29 -57.25
C CYS A 541 1.27 14.08 -57.32
N TRP A 542 1.45 15.01 -56.34
CA TRP A 542 2.70 15.72 -56.16
C TRP A 542 3.71 14.80 -55.45
N PRO A 543 4.95 14.59 -55.99
CA PRO A 543 5.89 13.62 -55.43
C PRO A 543 6.21 13.84 -53.95
N GLY A 544 6.43 15.10 -53.51
CA GLY A 544 6.71 15.43 -52.10
C GLY A 544 5.54 15.05 -51.17
N SER A 545 4.30 15.36 -51.60
CA SER A 545 3.11 14.91 -50.82
C SER A 545 2.96 13.41 -50.81
N GLY A 546 3.44 12.72 -51.87
CA GLY A 546 3.40 11.27 -51.99
C GLY A 546 4.29 10.57 -51.00
N ILE A 547 5.49 11.12 -50.74
CA ILE A 547 6.41 10.57 -49.74
C ILE A 547 5.76 10.64 -48.34
N ILE A 548 5.26 11.83 -47.99
CA ILE A 548 4.60 12.02 -46.67
C ILE A 548 3.37 11.11 -46.53
N TYR A 549 2.57 10.93 -47.61
CA TYR A 549 1.42 10.04 -47.59
C TYR A 549 1.81 8.60 -47.28
N LEU A 550 2.86 8.08 -47.92
CA LEU A 550 3.34 6.70 -47.70
C LEU A 550 3.92 6.53 -46.30
N GLU A 551 4.68 7.49 -45.80
CA GLU A 551 5.22 7.47 -44.45
C GLU A 551 4.10 7.54 -43.39
N MET A 552 3.07 8.34 -43.62
CA MET A 552 1.87 8.38 -42.76
C MET A 552 1.18 7.01 -42.68
N VAL A 553 0.96 6.35 -43.83
CA VAL A 553 0.34 5.03 -43.88
C VAL A 553 1.21 3.99 -43.16
N ALA A 554 2.54 4.04 -43.34
CA ALA A 554 3.47 3.13 -42.67
C ALA A 554 3.53 3.34 -41.16
N ASN A 555 3.55 4.60 -40.67
CA ASN A 555 3.54 4.88 -39.24
C ASN A 555 2.22 4.46 -38.57
N LEU A 556 1.09 4.65 -39.24
CA LEU A 556 -0.22 4.23 -38.74
C LEU A 556 -0.34 2.70 -38.62
N GLU A 557 0.21 1.95 -39.57
CA GLU A 557 0.23 0.48 -39.49
C GLU A 557 1.14 0.02 -38.34
N ARG A 558 2.35 0.60 -38.18
CA ARG A 558 3.24 0.26 -37.05
C ARG A 558 2.58 0.52 -35.70
N VAL A 559 1.78 1.57 -35.59
CA VAL A 559 0.97 1.80 -34.38
C VAL A 559 -0.01 0.64 -34.14
N ALA A 560 -0.62 0.10 -35.19
CA ALA A 560 -1.53 -1.05 -35.07
C ALA A 560 -0.78 -2.32 -34.64
N ASP A 561 0.43 -2.56 -35.19
CA ASP A 561 1.31 -3.67 -34.80
C ASP A 561 1.64 -3.61 -33.31
N HIS A 562 2.06 -2.44 -32.81
CA HIS A 562 2.36 -2.26 -31.38
C HIS A 562 1.11 -2.43 -30.52
N ALA A 563 -0.07 -2.01 -30.95
CA ALA A 563 -1.33 -2.25 -30.26
C ALA A 563 -1.67 -3.76 -30.21
N ALA A 564 -1.38 -4.50 -31.30
CA ALA A 564 -1.54 -5.97 -31.34
C ALA A 564 -0.57 -6.67 -30.37
N ASN A 565 0.69 -6.24 -30.30
CA ASN A 565 1.68 -6.75 -29.33
C ASN A 565 1.21 -6.58 -27.89
N ILE A 566 0.63 -5.42 -27.54
CA ILE A 566 0.04 -5.17 -26.20
C ILE A 566 -1.05 -6.19 -25.89
N ALA A 567 -1.95 -6.47 -26.85
CA ALA A 567 -3.03 -7.43 -26.65
C ALA A 567 -2.52 -8.89 -26.56
N GLN A 568 -1.44 -9.23 -27.28
CA GLN A 568 -0.86 -10.58 -27.30
C GLN A 568 -0.31 -10.99 -25.92
N VAL A 569 0.18 -10.06 -25.10
CA VAL A 569 0.65 -10.35 -23.74
C VAL A 569 -0.45 -10.95 -22.87
N VAL A 570 -1.71 -10.53 -23.05
CA VAL A 570 -2.87 -11.08 -22.33
C VAL A 570 -3.20 -12.51 -22.77
N LEU A 571 -3.03 -12.83 -24.05
CA LEU A 571 -3.25 -14.20 -24.56
C LEU A 571 -2.22 -15.19 -24.03
N VAL A 572 -0.94 -14.85 -24.09
CA VAL A 572 0.16 -15.71 -23.61
C VAL A 572 0.06 -15.97 -22.10
N GLY A 573 -0.40 -14.98 -21.33
CA GLY A 573 -0.57 -15.13 -19.88
C GLY A 573 -1.64 -16.16 -19.47
N LYS A 574 -2.64 -16.44 -20.30
CA LYS A 574 -3.76 -17.36 -19.98
C LYS A 574 -3.65 -18.75 -20.60
N GLU A 575 -3.05 -18.90 -21.78
CA GLU A 575 -2.90 -20.21 -22.41
C GLU A 575 -2.05 -21.20 -21.59
N GLU A 576 -1.18 -20.70 -20.71
CA GLU A 576 -0.35 -21.53 -19.83
C GLU A 576 -0.95 -21.74 -18.43
N MET A 577 -2.11 -21.15 -18.11
CA MET A 577 -2.85 -21.39 -16.88
C MET A 577 -4.02 -22.38 -17.05
N SER A 578 -4.35 -22.75 -18.27
CA SER A 578 -5.33 -23.79 -18.62
C SER A 578 -4.65 -25.15 -18.84
#